data_afe2747dc692ffc3399ad356f40defbc
#
_entry.id   afe2747dc692ffc3399ad356f40defbc
#
_cell.length_a   1.000
_cell.length_b   1.000
_cell.length_c   1.000
_cell.angle_alpha   90.00
_cell.angle_beta   90.00
_cell.angle_gamma   90.00
#
_symmetry.space_group_name_H-M   'P 1'
#
loop_
_entity.id
_entity.type
_entity.pdbx_description
1 polymer ?
#
loop_
_entity_poly.entity_id
_entity_poly.type
_entity_poly.pdbx_seq_one_letter_code
_entity_poly.pdbx_strand_id
1 'polypeptide(L)'
;MTIQTMQVGPIMTNCYLLCDEDAKVCALIDPGDEAERLEQWVARSGCALRYILLTHGHFDHTSAVRPLLEKHPDVPVYIHQKDCVDGQSGELLFTRVGPENQRYYKEGDVLPLGGLTLRVMETPGHSEGSVCLLLDKEHVMFSGDTLFRCSCGRCDFPGGSYPKMLSSLGRLAALEGDWRVLPGHDRETTLEGERRMNPYVRQGSAR
;
A
#
# COMPACT_ATOMS: atom_id res chain seq x y z
N MET A 1 10.73 -6.88 -14.28
CA MET A 1 9.98 -6.10 -13.26
C MET A 1 10.67 -4.79 -12.98
N THR A 2 9.93 -3.70 -12.95
CA THR A 2 10.39 -2.40 -12.44
C THR A 2 9.44 -1.87 -11.37
N ILE A 3 10.02 -1.18 -10.38
CA ILE A 3 9.29 -0.44 -9.36
C ILE A 3 9.80 0.99 -9.39
N GLN A 4 8.91 1.92 -9.65
CA GLN A 4 9.20 3.35 -9.63
C GLN A 4 8.42 4.01 -8.49
N THR A 5 8.93 5.11 -7.95
CA THR A 5 8.30 5.86 -6.87
C THR A 5 8.07 7.29 -7.31
N MET A 6 6.91 7.83 -7.01
CA MET A 6 6.58 9.24 -7.19
C MET A 6 5.96 9.78 -5.91
N GLN A 7 6.53 10.82 -5.33
CA GLN A 7 5.90 11.52 -4.21
C GLN A 7 4.80 12.42 -4.74
N VAL A 8 3.63 12.33 -4.11
CA VAL A 8 2.41 13.07 -4.50
C VAL A 8 1.80 13.79 -3.32
N GLY A 9 1.09 14.88 -3.62
CA GLY A 9 0.38 15.68 -2.65
C GLY A 9 1.26 16.45 -1.66
N PRO A 10 0.63 17.27 -0.79
CA PRO A 10 1.33 18.19 0.11
C PRO A 10 2.10 17.48 1.23
N ILE A 11 1.73 16.26 1.57
CA ILE A 11 2.41 15.46 2.61
C ILE A 11 3.33 14.40 2.03
N MET A 12 3.62 14.48 0.70
CA MET A 12 4.62 13.70 -0.02
C MET A 12 4.45 12.19 0.15
N THR A 13 3.23 11.69 -0.02
CA THR A 13 2.93 10.26 -0.01
C THR A 13 3.63 9.55 -1.18
N ASN A 14 4.25 8.45 -0.92
CA ASN A 14 4.91 7.63 -1.93
C ASN A 14 3.86 6.81 -2.69
N CYS A 15 3.55 7.21 -3.91
CA CYS A 15 2.83 6.39 -4.88
C CYS A 15 3.84 5.52 -5.64
N TYR A 16 3.52 4.24 -5.82
CA TYR A 16 4.38 3.30 -6.53
C TYR A 16 3.74 2.82 -7.82
N LEU A 17 4.55 2.75 -8.88
CA LEU A 17 4.20 2.08 -10.13
C LEU A 17 5.00 0.78 -10.22
N LEU A 18 4.31 -0.34 -10.05
CA LEU A 18 4.86 -1.68 -10.21
C LEU A 18 4.54 -2.19 -11.60
N CYS A 19 5.56 -2.48 -12.41
CA CYS A 19 5.40 -2.99 -13.77
C CYS A 19 6.02 -4.38 -13.94
N ASP A 20 5.25 -5.26 -14.59
CA ASP A 20 5.80 -6.40 -15.31
C ASP A 20 5.99 -6.00 -16.77
N GLU A 21 7.24 -5.74 -17.16
CA GLU A 21 7.60 -5.25 -18.48
C GLU A 21 7.45 -6.31 -19.57
N ASP A 22 7.57 -7.58 -19.22
CA ASP A 22 7.42 -8.69 -20.16
C ASP A 22 5.93 -8.90 -20.51
N ALA A 23 5.07 -8.84 -19.50
CA ALA A 23 3.62 -8.95 -19.68
C ALA A 23 2.95 -7.64 -20.10
N LYS A 24 3.68 -6.50 -20.09
CA LYS A 24 3.16 -5.15 -20.39
C LYS A 24 1.96 -4.76 -19.52
N VAL A 25 2.01 -5.08 -18.23
CA VAL A 25 0.98 -4.73 -17.24
C VAL A 25 1.60 -4.03 -16.05
N CYS A 26 0.81 -3.15 -15.40
CA CYS A 26 1.25 -2.45 -14.19
C CYS A 26 0.13 -2.31 -13.16
N ALA A 27 0.53 -1.99 -11.94
CA ALA A 27 -0.35 -1.59 -10.85
C ALA A 27 0.14 -0.26 -10.26
N LEU A 28 -0.81 0.63 -9.91
CA LEU A 28 -0.56 1.78 -9.06
C LEU A 28 -0.87 1.40 -7.62
N ILE A 29 0.05 1.72 -6.72
CA ILE A 29 -0.10 1.50 -5.29
C ILE A 29 -0.12 2.85 -4.61
N ASP A 30 -1.17 3.12 -3.83
CA ASP A 30 -1.42 4.35 -3.09
C ASP A 30 -1.37 5.63 -3.95
N PRO A 31 -2.24 5.78 -4.97
CA PRO A 31 -2.34 7.00 -5.76
C PRO A 31 -3.02 8.12 -4.94
N GLY A 32 -2.21 8.80 -4.12
CA GLY A 32 -2.68 9.74 -3.10
C GLY A 32 -3.14 11.09 -3.64
N ASP A 33 -2.57 11.57 -4.75
CA ASP A 33 -2.88 12.88 -5.33
C ASP A 33 -2.34 12.96 -6.78
N GLU A 34 -2.47 14.13 -7.42
CA GLU A 34 -1.88 14.47 -8.72
C GLU A 34 -2.26 13.49 -9.85
N ALA A 35 -3.54 13.13 -9.96
CA ALA A 35 -4.06 12.10 -10.87
C ALA A 35 -3.58 12.26 -12.34
N GLU A 36 -3.53 13.50 -12.86
CA GLU A 36 -3.06 13.76 -14.22
C GLU A 36 -1.57 13.40 -14.42
N ARG A 37 -0.77 13.66 -13.41
CA ARG A 37 0.66 13.32 -13.40
C ARG A 37 0.87 11.82 -13.29
N LEU A 38 0.06 11.14 -12.48
CA LEU A 38 0.06 9.69 -12.36
C LEU A 38 -0.40 9.02 -13.66
N GLU A 39 -1.43 9.55 -14.33
CA GLU A 39 -1.90 9.10 -15.65
C GLU A 39 -0.77 9.16 -16.69
N GLN A 40 -0.08 10.29 -16.78
CA GLN A 40 1.06 10.43 -17.68
C GLN A 40 2.19 9.47 -17.34
N TRP A 41 2.35 9.14 -16.06
CA TRP A 41 3.38 8.19 -15.62
C TRP A 41 3.04 6.77 -16.05
N VAL A 42 1.79 6.34 -15.87
CA VAL A 42 1.29 5.07 -16.38
C VAL A 42 1.45 4.99 -17.91
N ALA A 43 1.00 6.01 -18.63
CA ALA A 43 1.13 6.05 -20.08
C ALA A 43 2.59 5.92 -20.57
N ARG A 44 3.53 6.62 -19.90
CA ARG A 44 4.97 6.54 -20.24
C ARG A 44 5.61 5.18 -19.94
N SER A 45 5.04 4.40 -19.04
CA SER A 45 5.53 3.04 -18.73
C SER A 45 5.36 2.07 -19.90
N GLY A 46 4.42 2.36 -20.81
CA GLY A 46 4.03 1.46 -21.90
C GLY A 46 3.33 0.19 -21.42
N CYS A 47 2.87 0.16 -20.17
CA CYS A 47 2.14 -0.95 -19.56
C CYS A 47 0.65 -0.61 -19.39
N ALA A 48 -0.22 -1.61 -19.53
CA ALA A 48 -1.64 -1.45 -19.24
C ALA A 48 -1.87 -1.46 -17.71
N LEU A 49 -2.58 -0.47 -17.19
CA LEU A 49 -2.97 -0.43 -15.78
C LEU A 49 -3.99 -1.53 -15.48
N ARG A 50 -3.59 -2.49 -14.65
CA ARG A 50 -4.42 -3.66 -14.26
C ARG A 50 -5.08 -3.50 -12.91
N TYR A 51 -4.46 -2.78 -11.98
CA TYR A 51 -4.93 -2.62 -10.63
C TYR A 51 -4.60 -1.23 -10.09
N ILE A 52 -5.50 -0.70 -9.27
CA ILE A 52 -5.19 0.30 -8.24
C ILE A 52 -5.26 -0.44 -6.90
N LEU A 53 -4.17 -0.41 -6.14
CA LEU A 53 -3.99 -1.16 -4.89
C LEU A 53 -3.76 -0.16 -3.75
N LEU A 54 -4.61 -0.21 -2.72
CA LEU A 54 -4.55 0.71 -1.58
C LEU A 54 -4.08 -0.03 -0.34
N THR A 55 -2.99 0.41 0.26
CA THR A 55 -2.48 -0.19 1.52
C THR A 55 -3.41 0.10 2.68
N HIS A 56 -4.08 1.26 2.66
CA HIS A 56 -5.10 1.66 3.63
C HIS A 56 -5.97 2.78 3.05
N GLY A 57 -6.94 3.27 3.83
CA GLY A 57 -7.99 4.15 3.33
C GLY A 57 -7.78 5.65 3.52
N HIS A 58 -6.66 6.14 4.06
CA HIS A 58 -6.48 7.55 4.32
C HIS A 58 -6.40 8.37 3.02
N PHE A 59 -6.89 9.61 3.09
CA PHE A 59 -7.11 10.46 1.92
C PHE A 59 -5.84 10.69 1.08
N ASP A 60 -4.72 10.84 1.74
CA ASP A 60 -3.43 11.10 1.09
C ASP A 60 -2.85 9.87 0.33
N HIS A 61 -3.44 8.69 0.53
CA HIS A 61 -3.15 7.48 -0.25
C HIS A 61 -4.19 7.19 -1.34
N THR A 62 -5.32 7.92 -1.35
CA THR A 62 -6.49 7.51 -2.15
C THR A 62 -7.12 8.60 -3.01
N SER A 63 -6.74 9.87 -2.85
CA SER A 63 -7.45 10.99 -3.47
C SER A 63 -7.43 10.99 -5.00
N ALA A 64 -6.41 10.40 -5.64
CA ALA A 64 -6.36 10.29 -7.09
C ALA A 64 -7.19 9.12 -7.67
N VAL A 65 -7.73 8.22 -6.84
CA VAL A 65 -8.43 7.02 -7.33
C VAL A 65 -9.60 7.36 -8.25
N ARG A 66 -10.50 8.26 -7.82
CA ARG A 66 -11.68 8.62 -8.60
C ARG A 66 -11.34 9.29 -9.93
N PRO A 67 -10.47 10.32 -9.97
CA PRO A 67 -10.02 10.90 -11.24
C PRO A 67 -9.33 9.88 -12.17
N LEU A 68 -8.58 8.93 -11.63
CA LEU A 68 -7.96 7.87 -12.44
C LEU A 68 -9.02 6.92 -13.04
N LEU A 69 -10.09 6.60 -12.31
CA LEU A 69 -11.17 5.77 -12.84
C LEU A 69 -11.96 6.45 -13.94
N GLU A 70 -11.99 7.77 -14.04
CA GLU A 70 -12.57 8.48 -15.20
C GLU A 70 -11.82 8.16 -16.52
N LYS A 71 -10.52 7.84 -16.42
CA LYS A 71 -9.69 7.44 -17.57
C LYS A 71 -9.59 5.93 -17.75
N HIS A 72 -9.75 5.19 -16.65
CA HIS A 72 -9.62 3.73 -16.58
C HIS A 72 -10.88 3.10 -15.95
N PRO A 73 -12.06 3.21 -16.57
CA PRO A 73 -13.33 2.84 -15.94
C PRO A 73 -13.46 1.36 -15.57
N ASP A 74 -12.67 0.50 -16.21
CA ASP A 74 -12.71 -0.96 -15.98
C ASP A 74 -11.65 -1.45 -14.98
N VAL A 75 -10.80 -0.55 -14.44
CA VAL A 75 -9.71 -0.95 -13.54
C VAL A 75 -10.25 -1.24 -12.15
N PRO A 76 -10.01 -2.44 -11.59
CA PRO A 76 -10.39 -2.74 -10.21
C PRO A 76 -9.51 -2.01 -9.20
N VAL A 77 -10.16 -1.51 -8.14
CA VAL A 77 -9.57 -0.85 -6.99
C VAL A 77 -9.68 -1.78 -5.79
N TYR A 78 -8.56 -2.18 -5.24
CA TYR A 78 -8.49 -3.06 -4.09
C TYR A 78 -8.14 -2.29 -2.81
N ILE A 79 -8.89 -2.56 -1.75
CA ILE A 79 -8.67 -2.04 -0.40
C ILE A 79 -9.18 -3.06 0.62
N HIS A 80 -8.71 -2.98 1.87
CA HIS A 80 -9.32 -3.76 2.93
C HIS A 80 -10.70 -3.18 3.32
N GLN A 81 -11.70 -4.06 3.55
CA GLN A 81 -13.09 -3.64 3.76
C GLN A 81 -13.26 -2.65 4.95
N LYS A 82 -12.44 -2.79 5.99
CA LYS A 82 -12.51 -1.92 7.18
C LYS A 82 -12.06 -0.49 6.94
N ASP A 83 -11.32 -0.24 5.88
CA ASP A 83 -10.84 1.08 5.50
C ASP A 83 -11.65 1.71 4.37
N CYS A 84 -12.76 1.07 4.00
CA CYS A 84 -13.68 1.51 2.97
C CYS A 84 -15.04 1.79 3.58
N VAL A 85 -15.56 3.01 3.40
CA VAL A 85 -16.84 3.45 3.95
C VAL A 85 -17.88 3.71 2.87
N ASP A 86 -19.16 3.60 3.22
CA ASP A 86 -20.29 3.98 2.39
C ASP A 86 -20.65 5.46 2.61
N GLY A 87 -20.79 6.20 1.51
CA GLY A 87 -21.26 7.59 1.54
C GLY A 87 -20.19 8.58 2.04
N GLN A 88 -20.64 9.80 2.38
CA GLN A 88 -19.76 10.90 2.84
C GLN A 88 -19.42 10.80 4.34
N SER A 89 -19.32 9.62 4.87
CA SER A 89 -19.03 9.44 6.29
C SER A 89 -17.53 9.40 6.53
N GLY A 90 -17.03 10.43 7.14
CA GLY A 90 -15.68 10.46 7.71
C GLY A 90 -14.60 10.90 6.71
N GLU A 91 -14.09 12.06 6.95
CA GLU A 91 -13.07 12.76 6.16
C GLU A 91 -11.73 12.01 6.06
N LEU A 92 -11.56 10.87 6.72
CA LEU A 92 -10.28 10.17 6.82
C LEU A 92 -10.22 8.86 6.03
N LEU A 93 -11.34 8.17 5.78
CA LEU A 93 -11.33 6.87 5.12
C LEU A 93 -11.83 6.93 3.68
N PHE A 94 -11.37 5.98 2.88
CA PHE A 94 -11.71 5.86 1.47
C PHE A 94 -13.22 5.62 1.29
N THR A 95 -13.86 6.49 0.51
CA THR A 95 -15.25 6.30 0.11
C THR A 95 -15.33 5.31 -1.04
N ARG A 96 -16.15 4.26 -0.87
CA ARG A 96 -16.38 3.22 -1.87
C ARG A 96 -16.59 3.80 -3.28
N VAL A 97 -15.92 3.21 -4.26
CA VAL A 97 -16.19 3.45 -5.69
C VAL A 97 -17.34 2.56 -6.18
N GLY A 98 -17.71 2.65 -7.46
CA GLY A 98 -18.75 1.81 -8.03
C GLY A 98 -18.49 0.30 -7.88
N PRO A 99 -19.55 -0.53 -7.79
CA PRO A 99 -19.41 -1.97 -7.57
C PRO A 99 -18.65 -2.68 -8.70
N GLU A 100 -18.59 -2.10 -9.87
CA GLU A 100 -17.83 -2.57 -11.01
C GLU A 100 -16.32 -2.54 -10.77
N ASN A 101 -15.82 -1.54 -10.02
CA ASN A 101 -14.40 -1.36 -9.72
C ASN A 101 -14.01 -1.87 -8.33
N GLN A 102 -14.90 -1.74 -7.32
CA GLN A 102 -14.56 -2.03 -5.94
C GLN A 102 -14.27 -3.51 -5.70
N ARG A 103 -13.11 -3.78 -5.09
CA ARG A 103 -12.69 -5.12 -4.63
C ARG A 103 -12.13 -5.02 -3.22
N TYR A 104 -12.17 -6.12 -2.49
CA TYR A 104 -11.66 -6.17 -1.12
C TYR A 104 -10.57 -7.21 -0.97
N TYR A 105 -9.55 -6.86 -0.19
CA TYR A 105 -8.54 -7.80 0.29
C TYR A 105 -8.97 -8.48 1.59
N LYS A 106 -8.30 -9.57 1.87
CA LYS A 106 -8.17 -10.19 3.19
C LYS A 106 -6.79 -10.82 3.33
N GLU A 107 -6.44 -11.21 4.55
CA GLU A 107 -5.20 -11.92 4.85
C GLU A 107 -4.97 -13.10 3.91
N GLY A 108 -3.79 -13.16 3.32
CA GLY A 108 -3.36 -14.26 2.47
C GLY A 108 -3.86 -14.21 1.02
N ASP A 109 -4.68 -13.23 0.65
CA ASP A 109 -5.09 -13.07 -0.76
C ASP A 109 -3.87 -12.87 -1.66
N VAL A 110 -3.97 -13.39 -2.87
CA VAL A 110 -2.90 -13.38 -3.86
C VAL A 110 -3.40 -12.76 -5.16
N LEU A 111 -2.74 -11.69 -5.60
CA LEU A 111 -3.07 -10.95 -6.82
C LEU A 111 -2.00 -11.17 -7.88
N PRO A 112 -2.35 -11.80 -9.02
CA PRO A 112 -1.42 -11.95 -10.14
C PRO A 112 -1.29 -10.62 -10.91
N LEU A 113 -0.05 -10.24 -11.25
CA LEU A 113 0.24 -9.11 -12.13
C LEU A 113 1.26 -9.56 -13.19
N GLY A 114 0.78 -10.09 -14.31
CA GLY A 114 1.64 -10.77 -15.29
C GLY A 114 2.31 -12.00 -14.68
N GLY A 115 3.64 -12.03 -14.67
CA GLY A 115 4.43 -13.05 -13.99
C GLY A 115 4.70 -12.78 -12.52
N LEU A 116 4.31 -11.61 -12.03
CA LEU A 116 4.46 -11.22 -10.62
C LEU A 116 3.26 -11.69 -9.80
N THR A 117 3.49 -11.80 -8.50
CA THR A 117 2.46 -12.22 -7.54
C THR A 117 2.56 -11.39 -6.28
N LEU A 118 1.51 -10.61 -5.99
CA LEU A 118 1.40 -9.83 -4.76
C LEU A 118 0.56 -10.61 -3.74
N ARG A 119 1.11 -10.87 -2.57
CA ARG A 119 0.40 -11.45 -1.43
C ARG A 119 0.02 -10.34 -0.45
N VAL A 120 -1.20 -10.41 0.06
CA VAL A 120 -1.72 -9.48 1.06
C VAL A 120 -1.40 -10.00 2.47
N MET A 121 -0.86 -9.13 3.30
CA MET A 121 -0.67 -9.36 4.73
C MET A 121 -1.38 -8.25 5.51
N GLU A 122 -2.40 -8.59 6.29
CA GLU A 122 -3.07 -7.61 7.16
C GLU A 122 -2.11 -7.12 8.25
N THR A 123 -1.98 -5.80 8.35
CA THR A 123 -1.10 -5.13 9.32
C THR A 123 -1.83 -4.01 10.05
N PRO A 124 -2.94 -4.33 10.77
CA PRO A 124 -3.72 -3.32 11.47
C PRO A 124 -2.89 -2.61 12.53
N GLY A 125 -3.18 -1.32 12.73
CA GLY A 125 -2.52 -0.50 13.76
C GLY A 125 -2.50 0.98 13.44
N HIS A 126 -2.13 1.38 12.23
CA HIS A 126 -2.32 2.73 11.73
C HIS A 126 -3.80 2.98 11.40
N SER A 127 -4.41 2.06 10.68
CA SER A 127 -5.85 1.90 10.50
C SER A 127 -6.28 0.47 10.79
N GLU A 128 -7.59 0.22 10.88
CA GLU A 128 -8.14 -1.14 11.08
C GLU A 128 -7.93 -2.05 9.86
N GLY A 129 -7.87 -1.47 8.67
CA GLY A 129 -7.74 -2.16 7.39
C GLY A 129 -6.38 -2.05 6.74
N SER A 130 -5.35 -1.56 7.45
CA SER A 130 -3.99 -1.49 6.91
C SER A 130 -3.50 -2.85 6.45
N VAL A 131 -2.87 -2.89 5.27
CA VAL A 131 -2.20 -4.08 4.72
C VAL A 131 -0.81 -3.74 4.22
N CYS A 132 0.07 -4.73 4.24
CA CYS A 132 1.28 -4.75 3.43
C CYS A 132 1.07 -5.62 2.19
N LEU A 133 1.59 -5.20 1.05
CA LEU A 133 1.59 -5.96 -0.20
C LEU A 133 2.99 -6.53 -0.45
N LEU A 134 3.11 -7.84 -0.55
CA LEU A 134 4.38 -8.54 -0.58
C LEU A 134 4.62 -9.22 -1.92
N LEU A 135 5.77 -8.97 -2.53
CA LEU A 135 6.35 -9.74 -3.62
C LEU A 135 7.32 -10.76 -3.00
N ASP A 136 6.81 -11.94 -2.66
CA ASP A 136 7.57 -12.93 -1.88
C ASP A 136 8.85 -13.41 -2.60
N LYS A 137 8.79 -13.62 -3.91
CA LYS A 137 9.94 -14.07 -4.70
C LYS A 137 11.04 -13.01 -4.80
N GLU A 138 10.64 -11.75 -4.87
CA GLU A 138 11.53 -10.60 -5.06
C GLU A 138 12.01 -10.02 -3.72
N HIS A 139 11.44 -10.48 -2.60
CA HIS A 139 11.66 -9.92 -1.27
C HIS A 139 11.43 -8.41 -1.22
N VAL A 140 10.29 -7.94 -1.76
CA VAL A 140 9.87 -6.55 -1.73
C VAL A 140 8.52 -6.43 -1.04
N MET A 141 8.36 -5.44 -0.15
CA MET A 141 7.07 -5.13 0.45
C MET A 141 6.73 -3.65 0.29
N PHE A 142 5.50 -3.37 -0.04
CA PHE A 142 4.88 -2.06 0.08
C PHE A 142 4.18 -2.03 1.44
N SER A 143 4.75 -1.29 2.37
CA SER A 143 4.32 -1.34 3.77
C SER A 143 3.26 -0.30 4.13
N GLY A 144 2.90 0.59 3.20
CA GLY A 144 2.03 1.72 3.53
C GLY A 144 2.51 2.41 4.80
N ASP A 145 1.57 2.73 5.68
CA ASP A 145 1.86 3.40 6.94
C ASP A 145 2.00 2.43 8.12
N THR A 146 2.48 1.21 7.85
CA THR A 146 2.79 0.25 8.91
C THR A 146 4.24 0.37 9.37
N LEU A 147 5.21 0.22 8.46
CA LEU A 147 6.63 0.21 8.76
C LEU A 147 7.35 1.31 7.99
N PHE A 148 7.99 2.22 8.73
CA PHE A 148 8.86 3.27 8.21
C PHE A 148 10.30 3.04 8.64
N ARG A 149 11.22 3.76 8.02
CA ARG A 149 12.63 3.74 8.41
C ARG A 149 12.80 4.24 9.83
N CYS A 150 13.22 3.35 10.74
CA CYS A 150 13.40 3.60 12.18
C CYS A 150 12.13 4.11 12.90
N SER A 151 10.94 3.90 12.30
CA SER A 151 9.66 4.38 12.81
C SER A 151 8.52 3.45 12.40
N CYS A 152 7.30 3.82 12.76
CA CYS A 152 6.06 3.22 12.30
C CYS A 152 4.98 4.31 12.13
N GLY A 153 3.88 3.97 11.48
CA GLY A 153 2.73 4.85 11.33
C GLY A 153 2.13 5.23 12.70
N ARG A 154 1.56 6.42 12.77
CA ARG A 154 0.84 6.88 13.96
C ARG A 154 -0.41 6.02 14.19
N CYS A 155 -0.82 5.91 15.46
CA CYS A 155 -1.92 5.04 15.87
C CYS A 155 -3.02 5.78 16.64
N ASP A 156 -3.05 7.10 16.55
CA ASP A 156 -3.94 7.98 17.31
C ASP A 156 -5.16 8.50 16.52
N PHE A 157 -5.26 8.13 15.24
CA PHE A 157 -6.46 8.36 14.43
C PHE A 157 -7.58 7.36 14.77
N PRO A 158 -8.84 7.68 14.44
CA PRO A 158 -9.95 6.73 14.55
C PRO A 158 -9.62 5.42 13.82
N GLY A 159 -9.77 4.28 14.51
CA GLY A 159 -9.36 2.97 13.98
C GLY A 159 -7.90 2.59 14.26
N GLY A 160 -7.07 3.55 14.72
CA GLY A 160 -5.69 3.30 15.11
C GLY A 160 -5.57 2.52 16.41
N SER A 161 -4.50 1.72 16.55
CA SER A 161 -4.22 0.92 17.74
C SER A 161 -2.75 0.58 17.87
N TYR A 162 -2.07 1.18 18.83
CA TYR A 162 -0.65 0.90 19.10
C TYR A 162 -0.36 -0.57 19.43
N PRO A 163 -1.18 -1.28 20.24
CA PRO A 163 -0.96 -2.71 20.48
C PRO A 163 -1.06 -3.56 19.20
N LYS A 164 -2.00 -3.24 18.30
CA LYS A 164 -2.11 -3.92 16.99
C LYS A 164 -0.91 -3.60 16.10
N MET A 165 -0.45 -2.34 16.08
CA MET A 165 0.75 -1.93 15.34
C MET A 165 1.96 -2.75 15.77
N LEU A 166 2.21 -2.88 17.06
CA LEU A 166 3.33 -3.69 17.54
C LEU A 166 3.20 -5.17 17.14
N SER A 167 1.99 -5.73 17.19
CA SER A 167 1.75 -7.09 16.73
C SER A 167 2.03 -7.24 15.23
N SER A 168 1.59 -6.27 14.41
CA SER A 168 1.85 -6.23 12.96
C SER A 168 3.35 -6.14 12.66
N LEU A 169 4.07 -5.26 13.36
CA LEU A 169 5.53 -5.12 13.21
C LEU A 169 6.28 -6.39 13.63
N GLY A 170 5.83 -7.07 14.69
CA GLY A 170 6.39 -8.37 15.10
C GLY A 170 6.18 -9.46 14.02
N ARG A 171 5.01 -9.49 13.38
CA ARG A 171 4.73 -10.40 12.26
C ARG A 171 5.62 -10.09 11.05
N LEU A 172 5.80 -8.81 10.69
CA LEU A 172 6.72 -8.41 9.63
C LEU A 172 8.16 -8.81 9.95
N ALA A 173 8.60 -8.58 11.18
CA ALA A 173 9.95 -8.95 11.62
C ALA A 173 10.21 -10.46 11.58
N ALA A 174 9.18 -11.30 11.65
CA ALA A 174 9.28 -12.75 11.57
C ALA A 174 9.38 -13.30 10.13
N LEU A 175 9.22 -12.47 9.09
CA LEU A 175 9.40 -12.87 7.70
C LEU A 175 10.84 -13.33 7.48
N GLU A 176 11.04 -14.41 6.73
CA GLU A 176 12.38 -14.92 6.43
C GLU A 176 13.12 -14.01 5.44
N GLY A 177 14.44 -13.92 5.61
CA GLY A 177 15.33 -13.14 4.74
C GLY A 177 15.27 -11.63 4.97
N ASP A 178 15.97 -10.90 4.13
CA ASP A 178 15.91 -9.44 4.07
C ASP A 178 14.92 -9.01 2.98
N TRP A 179 14.16 -7.95 3.26
CA TRP A 179 13.15 -7.41 2.37
C TRP A 179 13.43 -5.95 2.11
N ARG A 180 13.33 -5.54 0.85
CA ARG A 180 13.24 -4.13 0.50
C ARG A 180 11.87 -3.61 0.95
N VAL A 181 11.87 -2.61 1.82
CA VAL A 181 10.66 -2.01 2.39
C VAL A 181 10.38 -0.68 1.72
N LEU A 182 9.21 -0.57 1.12
CA LEU A 182 8.71 0.59 0.37
C LEU A 182 7.54 1.21 1.15
N PRO A 183 7.79 2.23 1.98
CA PRO A 183 6.79 2.81 2.89
C PRO A 183 5.88 3.83 2.20
N GLY A 184 4.75 4.16 2.84
CA GLY A 184 3.84 5.22 2.39
C GLY A 184 4.46 6.61 2.45
N HIS A 185 5.39 6.85 3.35
CA HIS A 185 6.11 8.11 3.49
C HIS A 185 7.61 7.88 3.69
N ASP A 186 8.39 8.96 3.51
CA ASP A 186 9.84 8.95 3.65
C ASP A 186 10.54 8.04 2.62
N ARG A 187 11.77 7.64 2.96
CA ARG A 187 12.61 6.82 2.09
C ARG A 187 12.49 5.34 2.40
N GLU A 188 12.79 4.52 1.41
CA GLU A 188 12.88 3.07 1.54
C GLU A 188 13.91 2.64 2.60
N THR A 189 13.71 1.42 3.10
CA THR A 189 14.59 0.77 4.06
C THR A 189 14.68 -0.74 3.77
N THR A 190 15.34 -1.48 4.66
CA THR A 190 15.36 -2.94 4.61
C THR A 190 14.87 -3.54 5.92
N LEU A 191 14.20 -4.68 5.85
CA LEU A 191 13.65 -5.34 7.03
C LEU A 191 14.77 -5.75 8.02
N GLU A 192 15.93 -6.17 7.51
CA GLU A 192 17.11 -6.46 8.33
C GLU A 192 17.59 -5.21 9.09
N GLY A 193 17.63 -4.06 8.41
CA GLY A 193 17.93 -2.77 9.03
C GLY A 193 16.94 -2.42 10.14
N GLU A 194 15.65 -2.61 9.88
CA GLU A 194 14.59 -2.30 10.84
C GLU A 194 14.58 -3.26 12.04
N ARG A 195 14.85 -4.54 11.85
CA ARG A 195 15.03 -5.50 12.96
C ARG A 195 16.11 -5.05 13.93
N ARG A 196 17.20 -4.46 13.41
CA ARG A 196 18.33 -4.01 14.23
C ARG A 196 18.10 -2.66 14.88
N MET A 197 17.56 -1.69 14.13
CA MET A 197 17.59 -0.28 14.51
C MET A 197 16.24 0.28 14.95
N ASN A 198 15.12 -0.31 14.48
CA ASN A 198 13.80 0.23 14.75
C ASN A 198 13.30 -0.18 16.15
N PRO A 199 13.07 0.77 17.07
CA PRO A 199 12.62 0.46 18.42
C PRO A 199 11.22 -0.19 18.46
N TYR A 200 10.34 0.17 17.53
CA TYR A 200 8.98 -0.37 17.45
C TYR A 200 8.97 -1.82 16.97
N VAL A 201 9.78 -2.14 15.95
CA VAL A 201 9.97 -3.51 15.47
C VAL A 201 10.53 -4.39 16.58
N ARG A 202 11.56 -3.92 17.30
CA ARG A 202 12.15 -4.65 18.44
C ARG A 202 11.13 -4.88 19.56
N GLN A 203 10.28 -3.88 19.85
CA GLN A 203 9.22 -4.01 20.85
C GLN A 203 8.14 -5.01 20.39
N GLY A 204 7.79 -5.01 19.11
CA GLY A 204 6.83 -5.96 18.52
C GLY A 204 7.33 -7.40 18.54
N SER A 205 8.63 -7.61 18.27
CA SER A 205 9.26 -8.94 18.26
C SER A 205 9.47 -9.54 19.66
N ALA A 206 9.39 -8.74 20.72
CA ALA A 206 9.56 -9.20 22.10
C ALA A 206 8.25 -9.69 22.75
N ARG A 207 7.15 -9.67 22.03
CA ARG A 207 5.82 -10.10 22.47
C ARG A 207 5.49 -11.50 21.97
#